data_caf2e3110a0f729e295407ecd1b9ed52
#
_entry.id   caf2e3110a0f729e295407ecd1b9ed52
#
_cell.length_a   1.000
_cell.length_b   1.000
_cell.length_c   1.000
_cell.angle_alpha   90.00
_cell.angle_beta   90.00
_cell.angle_gamma   90.00
#
_symmetry.space_group_name_H-M   'P 1'
#
loop_
_entity.id
_entity.type
_entity.pdbx_description
1 polymer ?
#
loop_
_entity_poly.entity_id
_entity_poly.type
_entity_poly.pdbx_seq_one_letter_code
_entity_poly.pdbx_strand_id
1 'polypeptide(L)'
;MCLCDAMREKWQQGVELLQQLDDYGDYPRAEQKWVARALSILFDSGANVLHFYHLREQLGLERGDGMQVLCQLRELVNREMANSHELAELCVLDKRLGYHCEAVGFKFFPEKLMWRIRALQKLLETEFPIVEERLKAGQAPLPFYYGRHPQAHRYVTHHEQVTAAKWEQFVFDDGRQDERTRIRMAETEDSFILQIEALGKDPVVQIDPEFRMFIPYPQVRLERNAKPCFKSARTYGFFGDRLSLETAKWNCQAQEISDGVCWTVTLSKKDFFEEEVPFRLAVTRACADGEEPSRWEKGDRYYYRLIFGWYSPDSYVFVIPESRKDI
;
A
#
# COMPACT_ATOMS: atom_id res chain seq x y z
N MET A 1 8.28 10.52 -8.21
CA MET A 1 8.17 11.94 -7.82
C MET A 1 8.63 12.87 -8.92
N CYS A 2 9.87 12.82 -9.41
CA CYS A 2 10.37 13.75 -10.44
C CYS A 2 9.46 13.97 -11.68
N LEU A 3 8.82 12.93 -12.20
CA LEU A 3 7.91 13.06 -13.34
C LEU A 3 6.64 13.84 -12.98
N CYS A 4 6.05 13.61 -11.82
CA CYS A 4 4.86 14.35 -11.38
C CYS A 4 5.17 15.82 -11.12
N ASP A 5 6.34 16.10 -10.55
CA ASP A 5 6.80 17.48 -10.34
C ASP A 5 7.05 18.18 -11.69
N ALA A 6 7.70 17.52 -12.63
CA ALA A 6 7.92 18.07 -13.96
C ALA A 6 6.59 18.30 -14.72
N MET A 7 5.61 17.40 -14.60
CA MET A 7 4.27 17.59 -15.17
C MET A 7 3.56 18.79 -14.55
N ARG A 8 3.58 18.91 -13.22
CA ARG A 8 3.03 20.04 -12.48
C ARG A 8 3.63 21.36 -12.95
N GLU A 9 4.95 21.47 -13.01
CA GLU A 9 5.67 22.67 -13.44
C GLU A 9 5.33 23.05 -14.88
N LYS A 10 5.32 22.09 -15.80
CA LYS A 10 4.98 22.34 -17.21
C LYS A 10 3.55 22.80 -17.38
N TRP A 11 2.62 22.19 -16.64
CA TRP A 11 1.23 22.58 -16.69
C TRP A 11 1.03 24.00 -16.12
N GLN A 12 1.68 24.31 -15.00
CA GLN A 12 1.65 25.65 -14.40
C GLN A 12 2.15 26.71 -15.36
N GLN A 13 3.28 26.49 -16.04
CA GLN A 13 3.80 27.38 -17.06
C GLN A 13 2.77 27.61 -18.20
N GLY A 14 2.10 26.57 -18.64
CA GLY A 14 1.06 26.67 -19.66
C GLY A 14 -0.16 27.50 -19.19
N VAL A 15 -0.58 27.31 -17.94
CA VAL A 15 -1.69 28.10 -17.35
C VAL A 15 -1.29 29.57 -17.23
N GLU A 16 -0.07 29.88 -16.80
CA GLU A 16 0.42 31.27 -16.70
C GLU A 16 0.42 31.99 -18.06
N LEU A 17 0.82 31.28 -19.12
CA LEU A 17 0.73 31.83 -20.49
C LEU A 17 -0.72 32.03 -20.92
N LEU A 18 -1.61 31.08 -20.62
CA LEU A 18 -3.03 31.18 -20.98
C LEU A 18 -3.71 32.35 -20.23
N GLN A 19 -3.34 32.60 -18.98
CA GLN A 19 -3.87 33.70 -18.18
C GLN A 19 -3.50 35.10 -18.74
N GLN A 20 -2.40 35.22 -19.48
CA GLN A 20 -1.97 36.46 -20.09
C GLN A 20 -2.82 36.84 -21.32
N LEU A 21 -3.58 35.91 -21.86
CA LEU A 21 -4.49 36.18 -22.99
C LEU A 21 -5.69 37.02 -22.53
N ASP A 22 -5.98 38.06 -23.28
CA ASP A 22 -7.15 38.89 -23.03
C ASP A 22 -8.45 38.12 -23.34
N ASP A 23 -9.44 38.22 -22.49
CA ASP A 23 -10.72 37.52 -22.67
C ASP A 23 -11.64 38.29 -23.67
N TYR A 24 -11.42 39.58 -23.89
CA TYR A 24 -12.24 40.44 -24.77
C TYR A 24 -13.78 40.29 -24.54
N GLY A 25 -14.17 39.89 -23.34
CA GLY A 25 -15.57 39.56 -23.04
C GLY A 25 -16.07 38.23 -23.63
N ASP A 26 -15.15 37.39 -24.12
CA ASP A 26 -15.47 36.09 -24.69
C ASP A 26 -15.60 35.01 -23.61
N TYR A 27 -16.82 34.61 -23.33
CA TYR A 27 -17.13 33.58 -22.33
C TYR A 27 -16.44 32.21 -22.61
N PRO A 28 -16.41 31.67 -23.85
CA PRO A 28 -15.69 30.44 -24.14
C PRO A 28 -14.19 30.47 -23.75
N ARG A 29 -13.55 31.63 -23.89
CA ARG A 29 -12.13 31.79 -23.49
C ARG A 29 -11.96 31.79 -21.99
N ALA A 30 -12.86 32.43 -21.25
CA ALA A 30 -12.89 32.36 -19.80
C ALA A 30 -13.06 30.91 -19.31
N GLU A 31 -13.99 30.14 -19.90
CA GLU A 31 -14.16 28.72 -19.58
C GLU A 31 -12.89 27.90 -19.81
N GLN A 32 -12.15 28.13 -20.90
CA GLN A 32 -10.88 27.45 -21.16
C GLN A 32 -9.85 27.73 -20.06
N LYS A 33 -9.78 28.97 -19.57
CA LYS A 33 -8.91 29.35 -18.45
C LYS A 33 -9.31 28.63 -17.17
N TRP A 34 -10.60 28.51 -16.86
CA TRP A 34 -11.10 27.78 -15.68
C TRP A 34 -10.74 26.30 -15.75
N VAL A 35 -10.98 25.66 -16.92
CA VAL A 35 -10.62 24.26 -17.15
C VAL A 35 -9.11 24.04 -16.99
N ALA A 36 -8.29 24.89 -17.63
CA ALA A 36 -6.84 24.78 -17.53
C ALA A 36 -6.34 24.95 -16.09
N ARG A 37 -6.93 25.90 -15.35
CA ARG A 37 -6.60 26.10 -13.93
C ARG A 37 -7.03 24.94 -13.06
N ALA A 38 -8.24 24.39 -13.24
CA ALA A 38 -8.73 23.23 -12.52
C ALA A 38 -7.82 22.01 -12.74
N LEU A 39 -7.39 21.77 -13.98
CA LEU A 39 -6.43 20.70 -14.29
C LEU A 39 -5.07 20.94 -13.63
N SER A 40 -4.58 22.19 -13.62
CA SER A 40 -3.35 22.53 -12.90
C SER A 40 -3.43 22.17 -11.42
N ILE A 41 -4.55 22.50 -10.77
CA ILE A 41 -4.81 22.14 -9.37
C ILE A 41 -4.82 20.63 -9.18
N LEU A 42 -5.41 19.88 -10.12
CA LEU A 42 -5.43 18.40 -10.02
C LEU A 42 -4.03 17.79 -10.15
N PHE A 43 -3.17 18.32 -11.04
CA PHE A 43 -1.78 17.87 -11.14
C PHE A 43 -0.98 18.25 -9.88
N ASP A 44 -1.20 19.43 -9.34
CA ASP A 44 -0.55 19.88 -8.11
C ASP A 44 -0.99 19.01 -6.91
N SER A 45 -2.29 18.74 -6.78
CA SER A 45 -2.84 17.84 -5.76
C SER A 45 -2.30 16.41 -5.91
N GLY A 46 -2.17 15.90 -7.14
CA GLY A 46 -1.57 14.60 -7.40
C GLY A 46 -0.12 14.51 -6.90
N ALA A 47 0.69 15.53 -7.20
CA ALA A 47 2.06 15.64 -6.69
C ALA A 47 2.08 15.75 -5.16
N ASN A 48 1.20 16.57 -4.57
CA ASN A 48 1.08 16.73 -3.13
C ASN A 48 0.75 15.40 -2.42
N VAL A 49 -0.14 14.58 -2.98
CA VAL A 49 -0.46 13.25 -2.43
C VAL A 49 0.77 12.34 -2.41
N LEU A 50 1.53 12.29 -3.50
CA LEU A 50 2.76 11.48 -3.56
C LEU A 50 3.82 11.96 -2.59
N HIS A 51 4.02 13.28 -2.48
CA HIS A 51 4.94 13.85 -1.50
C HIS A 51 4.50 13.58 -0.06
N PHE A 52 3.19 13.66 0.21
CA PHE A 52 2.64 13.34 1.52
C PHE A 52 2.95 11.90 1.93
N TYR A 53 2.72 10.93 1.05
CA TYR A 53 3.03 9.54 1.33
C TYR A 53 4.52 9.32 1.55
N HIS A 54 5.37 9.94 0.75
CA HIS A 54 6.81 9.84 0.90
C HIS A 54 7.30 10.42 2.24
N LEU A 55 6.86 11.62 2.61
CA LEU A 55 7.22 12.25 3.89
C LEU A 55 6.65 11.46 5.09
N ARG A 56 5.41 10.98 4.99
CA ARG A 56 4.81 10.12 6.00
C ARG A 56 5.63 8.85 6.20
N GLU A 57 6.12 8.25 5.12
CA GLU A 57 6.96 7.07 5.16
C GLU A 57 8.32 7.35 5.82
N GLN A 58 8.96 8.47 5.47
CA GLN A 58 10.19 8.90 6.16
C GLN A 58 9.95 9.06 7.66
N LEU A 59 8.84 9.67 8.04
CA LEU A 59 8.46 9.86 9.44
C LEU A 59 8.19 8.52 10.14
N GLY A 60 7.46 7.62 9.50
CA GLY A 60 7.11 6.30 10.05
C GLY A 60 8.31 5.36 10.20
N LEU A 61 9.30 5.50 9.32
CA LEU A 61 10.57 4.75 9.34
C LEU A 61 11.66 5.46 10.17
N GLU A 62 11.33 6.61 10.76
CA GLU A 62 12.29 7.41 11.54
C GLU A 62 13.57 7.77 10.76
N ARG A 63 13.40 8.06 9.46
CA ARG A 63 14.50 8.46 8.56
C ARG A 63 14.69 9.98 8.57
N GLY A 64 15.89 10.43 8.82
CA GLY A 64 16.25 11.84 8.85
C GLY A 64 15.72 12.58 10.07
N ASP A 65 15.60 13.92 9.96
CA ASP A 65 15.06 14.78 11.02
C ASP A 65 13.52 14.76 11.01
N GLY A 66 12.92 14.06 11.96
CA GLY A 66 11.45 13.95 12.08
C GLY A 66 10.75 15.30 12.23
N MET A 67 11.37 16.29 12.90
CA MET A 67 10.79 17.64 13.04
C MET A 67 10.77 18.38 11.70
N GLN A 68 11.84 18.27 10.92
CA GLN A 68 11.89 18.83 9.57
C GLN A 68 10.86 18.17 8.65
N VAL A 69 10.74 16.85 8.69
CA VAL A 69 9.74 16.11 7.93
C VAL A 69 8.32 16.53 8.31
N LEU A 70 8.03 16.70 9.59
CA LEU A 70 6.73 17.20 10.06
C LEU A 70 6.44 18.62 9.58
N CYS A 71 7.44 19.50 9.56
CA CYS A 71 7.30 20.84 9.02
C CYS A 71 6.91 20.81 7.52
N GLN A 72 7.59 19.99 6.73
CA GLN A 72 7.27 19.80 5.30
C GLN A 72 5.85 19.23 5.09
N LEU A 73 5.42 18.31 5.94
CA LEU A 73 4.05 17.79 5.92
C LEU A 73 3.01 18.90 6.18
N ARG A 74 3.27 19.80 7.15
CA ARG A 74 2.39 20.95 7.44
C ARG A 74 2.29 21.92 6.24
N GLU A 75 3.40 22.25 5.64
CA GLU A 75 3.43 23.12 4.45
C GLU A 75 2.63 22.50 3.29
N LEU A 76 2.80 21.21 3.10
CA LEU A 76 2.12 20.45 2.04
C LEU A 76 0.62 20.40 2.27
N VAL A 77 0.15 20.16 3.51
CA VAL A 77 -1.26 20.17 3.86
C VAL A 77 -1.88 21.55 3.67
N ASN A 78 -1.19 22.62 4.07
CA ASN A 78 -1.65 23.99 3.84
C ASN A 78 -1.81 24.31 2.35
N ARG A 79 -0.87 23.87 1.52
CA ARG A 79 -0.92 24.01 0.07
C ARG A 79 -2.12 23.26 -0.52
N GLU A 80 -2.39 22.05 -0.04
CA GLU A 80 -3.52 21.25 -0.49
C GLU A 80 -4.87 21.81 -0.05
N MET A 81 -4.93 22.48 1.09
CA MET A 81 -6.12 23.22 1.51
C MET A 81 -6.38 24.41 0.57
N ALA A 82 -5.34 25.16 0.20
CA ALA A 82 -5.45 26.26 -0.76
C ALA A 82 -5.95 25.76 -2.13
N ASN A 83 -5.39 24.68 -2.63
CA ASN A 83 -5.84 24.00 -3.86
C ASN A 83 -7.31 23.61 -3.79
N SER A 84 -7.74 23.09 -2.66
CA SER A 84 -9.14 22.66 -2.46
C SER A 84 -10.11 23.85 -2.41
N HIS A 85 -9.71 24.99 -1.84
CA HIS A 85 -10.50 26.22 -1.84
C HIS A 85 -10.67 26.76 -3.27
N GLU A 86 -9.58 26.94 -3.99
CA GLU A 86 -9.63 27.45 -5.35
C GLU A 86 -10.43 26.52 -6.29
N LEU A 87 -10.27 25.21 -6.16
CA LEU A 87 -11.06 24.26 -6.95
C LEU A 87 -12.56 24.36 -6.61
N ALA A 88 -12.92 24.61 -5.35
CA ALA A 88 -14.32 24.81 -4.98
C ALA A 88 -14.91 26.07 -5.65
N GLU A 89 -14.16 27.17 -5.71
CA GLU A 89 -14.56 28.39 -6.39
C GLU A 89 -14.75 28.16 -7.91
N LEU A 90 -13.81 27.46 -8.54
CA LEU A 90 -13.92 27.09 -9.96
C LEU A 90 -15.14 26.21 -10.23
N CYS A 91 -15.45 25.25 -9.35
CA CYS A 91 -16.64 24.40 -9.48
C CYS A 91 -17.97 25.18 -9.33
N VAL A 92 -17.96 26.34 -8.68
CA VAL A 92 -19.12 27.25 -8.65
C VAL A 92 -19.27 27.95 -10.00
N LEU A 93 -18.17 28.37 -10.61
CA LEU A 93 -18.15 29.04 -11.93
C LEU A 93 -18.54 28.08 -13.05
N ASP A 94 -18.02 26.85 -13.02
CA ASP A 94 -18.35 25.82 -14.01
C ASP A 94 -18.63 24.49 -13.32
N LYS A 95 -19.88 24.12 -13.24
CA LYS A 95 -20.35 22.88 -12.60
C LYS A 95 -19.84 21.60 -13.27
N ARG A 96 -19.35 21.67 -14.52
CA ARG A 96 -18.83 20.53 -15.25
C ARG A 96 -17.47 20.06 -14.74
N LEU A 97 -16.69 20.95 -14.09
CA LEU A 97 -15.31 20.69 -13.67
C LEU A 97 -15.17 19.52 -12.69
N GLY A 98 -16.20 19.22 -11.92
CA GLY A 98 -16.18 18.11 -10.97
C GLY A 98 -16.73 16.80 -11.51
N TYR A 99 -17.27 16.79 -12.73
CA TYR A 99 -17.90 15.62 -13.32
C TYR A 99 -16.86 14.61 -13.83
N HIS A 100 -17.09 13.34 -13.57
CA HIS A 100 -16.26 12.25 -14.05
C HIS A 100 -17.12 11.26 -14.85
N CYS A 101 -16.85 11.17 -16.13
CA CYS A 101 -17.67 10.39 -17.06
C CYS A 101 -17.67 8.87 -16.76
N GLU A 102 -16.53 8.32 -16.38
CA GLU A 102 -16.38 6.91 -16.04
C GLU A 102 -17.18 6.50 -14.78
N ALA A 103 -17.19 7.39 -13.77
CA ALA A 103 -17.93 7.17 -12.53
C ALA A 103 -19.40 7.62 -12.65
N VAL A 104 -19.80 8.20 -13.80
CA VAL A 104 -21.14 8.77 -14.05
C VAL A 104 -21.62 9.62 -12.87
N GLY A 105 -20.75 10.52 -12.39
CA GLY A 105 -21.07 11.35 -11.23
C GLY A 105 -20.00 12.41 -10.93
N PHE A 106 -20.34 13.29 -9.97
CA PHE A 106 -19.43 14.34 -9.53
C PHE A 106 -18.44 13.79 -8.50
N LYS A 107 -17.14 13.83 -8.82
CA LYS A 107 -16.05 13.54 -7.86
C LYS A 107 -15.69 14.75 -7.02
N PHE A 108 -15.79 15.95 -7.60
CA PHE A 108 -15.55 17.22 -6.92
C PHE A 108 -16.79 18.10 -7.02
N PHE A 109 -17.16 18.69 -5.92
CA PHE A 109 -18.19 19.74 -5.83
C PHE A 109 -17.91 20.53 -4.54
N PRO A 110 -18.38 21.77 -4.41
CA PRO A 110 -17.96 22.67 -3.34
C PRO A 110 -18.08 22.06 -1.93
N GLU A 111 -19.19 21.40 -1.61
CA GLU A 111 -19.43 20.83 -0.27
C GLU A 111 -18.44 19.71 0.05
N LYS A 112 -18.09 18.87 -0.93
CA LYS A 112 -17.11 17.80 -0.74
C LYS A 112 -15.70 18.35 -0.59
N LEU A 113 -15.36 19.41 -1.32
CA LEU A 113 -14.08 20.10 -1.18
C LEU A 113 -13.98 20.80 0.18
N MET A 114 -15.06 21.43 0.66
CA MET A 114 -15.12 21.98 2.02
C MET A 114 -14.99 20.91 3.10
N TRP A 115 -15.58 19.72 2.90
CA TRP A 115 -15.35 18.58 3.79
C TRP A 115 -13.87 18.15 3.80
N ARG A 116 -13.23 18.09 2.63
CA ARG A 116 -11.79 17.77 2.52
C ARG A 116 -10.94 18.79 3.27
N ILE A 117 -11.23 20.09 3.14
CA ILE A 117 -10.52 21.15 3.86
C ILE A 117 -10.62 20.93 5.37
N ARG A 118 -11.83 20.64 5.89
CA ARG A 118 -12.00 20.35 7.32
C ARG A 118 -11.22 19.11 7.77
N ALA A 119 -11.15 18.08 6.93
CA ALA A 119 -10.35 16.88 7.23
C ALA A 119 -8.84 17.21 7.29
N LEU A 120 -8.34 18.05 6.38
CA LEU A 120 -6.96 18.51 6.37
C LEU A 120 -6.66 19.44 7.56
N GLN A 121 -7.58 20.32 7.93
CA GLN A 121 -7.46 21.13 9.15
C GLN A 121 -7.32 20.26 10.39
N LYS A 122 -8.09 19.18 10.47
CA LYS A 122 -7.99 18.25 11.59
C LYS A 122 -6.58 17.64 11.72
N LEU A 123 -5.90 17.35 10.61
CA LEU A 123 -4.50 16.90 10.67
C LEU A 123 -3.61 17.95 11.32
N LEU A 124 -3.76 19.23 10.93
CA LEU A 124 -2.96 20.33 11.46
C LEU A 124 -3.22 20.61 12.94
N GLU A 125 -4.48 20.49 13.36
CA GLU A 125 -4.94 20.91 14.68
C GLU A 125 -4.87 19.78 15.74
N THR A 126 -4.95 18.52 15.30
CA THR A 126 -4.99 17.38 16.22
C THR A 126 -3.88 16.36 16.03
N GLU A 127 -3.67 15.87 14.79
CA GLU A 127 -2.76 14.75 14.55
C GLU A 127 -1.30 15.21 14.60
N PHE A 128 -0.96 16.28 13.90
CA PHE A 128 0.43 16.77 13.85
C PHE A 128 0.95 17.29 15.20
N PRO A 129 0.17 17.95 16.06
CA PRO A 129 0.61 18.25 17.42
C PRO A 129 0.97 17.03 18.25
N ILE A 130 0.20 15.94 18.16
CA ILE A 130 0.52 14.67 18.82
C ILE A 130 1.85 14.10 18.31
N VAL A 131 2.05 14.12 16.99
CA VAL A 131 3.32 13.66 16.37
C VAL A 131 4.49 14.52 16.84
N GLU A 132 4.29 15.84 16.92
CA GLU A 132 5.32 16.78 17.39
C GLU A 132 5.70 16.53 18.86
N GLU A 133 4.73 16.32 19.73
CA GLU A 133 4.97 16.00 21.14
C GLU A 133 5.75 14.69 21.29
N ARG A 134 5.41 13.67 20.51
CA ARG A 134 6.14 12.40 20.51
C ARG A 134 7.58 12.55 20.03
N LEU A 135 7.81 13.31 18.96
CA LEU A 135 9.16 13.61 18.47
C LEU A 135 9.99 14.33 19.52
N LYS A 136 9.42 15.35 20.18
CA LYS A 136 10.08 16.08 21.29
C LYS A 136 10.41 15.18 22.49
N ALA A 137 9.58 14.15 22.71
CA ALA A 137 9.80 13.16 23.77
C ALA A 137 10.74 12.02 23.38
N GLY A 138 11.31 12.02 22.17
CA GLY A 138 12.15 10.95 21.65
C GLY A 138 11.40 9.62 21.44
N GLN A 139 10.09 9.70 21.24
CA GLN A 139 9.23 8.54 20.97
C GLN A 139 8.98 8.37 19.47
N ALA A 140 8.64 7.13 19.07
CA ALA A 140 8.23 6.86 17.69
C ALA A 140 7.06 7.76 17.26
N PRO A 141 7.20 8.56 16.18
CA PRO A 141 6.19 9.54 15.78
C PRO A 141 4.87 8.88 15.35
N LEU A 142 4.94 7.73 14.70
CA LEU A 142 3.80 6.95 14.23
C LEU A 142 3.82 5.55 14.87
N PRO A 143 3.31 5.37 16.11
CA PRO A 143 3.49 4.15 16.90
C PRO A 143 2.85 2.91 16.29
N PHE A 144 1.88 3.07 15.39
CA PHE A 144 1.17 1.97 14.73
C PHE A 144 1.57 1.78 13.27
N TYR A 145 2.62 2.45 12.84
CA TYR A 145 3.12 2.30 11.49
C TYR A 145 3.85 0.96 11.34
N TYR A 146 3.71 0.32 10.18
CA TYR A 146 4.34 -0.99 9.88
C TYR A 146 4.18 -2.05 10.99
N GLY A 147 2.96 -2.35 11.36
CA GLY A 147 2.69 -3.44 12.29
C GLY A 147 2.97 -3.13 13.76
N ARG A 148 3.21 -1.90 14.10
CA ARG A 148 3.23 -1.46 15.51
C ARG A 148 1.84 -1.42 16.14
N HIS A 149 0.78 -1.69 15.32
CA HIS A 149 -0.57 -1.79 15.86
C HIS A 149 -0.64 -2.89 16.92
N PRO A 150 -1.19 -2.63 18.12
CA PRO A 150 -1.18 -3.58 19.23
C PRO A 150 -1.84 -4.94 18.92
N GLN A 151 -2.79 -4.95 17.99
CA GLN A 151 -3.53 -6.14 17.56
C GLN A 151 -2.95 -6.80 16.30
N ALA A 152 -1.93 -6.21 15.68
CA ALA A 152 -1.30 -6.81 14.51
C ALA A 152 -0.44 -7.99 14.93
N HIS A 153 -0.59 -9.11 14.23
CA HIS A 153 0.35 -10.23 14.38
C HIS A 153 1.70 -9.83 13.82
N ARG A 154 2.74 -10.02 14.61
CA ARG A 154 4.10 -9.61 14.30
C ARG A 154 5.02 -10.83 14.32
N TYR A 155 5.70 -11.06 13.22
CA TYR A 155 6.70 -12.10 13.10
C TYR A 155 8.07 -11.46 12.92
N VAL A 156 8.97 -11.66 13.87
CA VAL A 156 10.35 -11.20 13.77
C VAL A 156 11.17 -12.32 13.14
N THR A 157 11.81 -12.04 12.03
CA THR A 157 12.73 -13.00 11.39
C THR A 157 14.05 -13.03 12.12
N HIS A 158 14.78 -14.13 11.99
CA HIS A 158 16.09 -14.32 12.60
C HIS A 158 17.07 -14.81 11.54
N HIS A 159 18.34 -14.40 11.64
CA HIS A 159 19.44 -14.89 10.81
C HIS A 159 19.83 -16.31 11.19
N GLU A 160 18.91 -17.24 11.04
CA GLU A 160 19.09 -18.64 11.37
C GLU A 160 18.74 -19.54 10.18
N GLN A 161 19.12 -20.80 10.29
CA GLN A 161 18.59 -21.79 9.36
C GLN A 161 17.08 -21.92 9.57
N VAL A 162 16.31 -21.98 8.50
CA VAL A 162 14.84 -22.09 8.58
C VAL A 162 14.38 -23.27 9.43
N THR A 163 15.20 -24.34 9.55
CA THR A 163 14.95 -25.52 10.38
C THR A 163 14.96 -25.22 11.87
N ALA A 164 15.64 -24.16 12.30
CA ALA A 164 15.67 -23.73 13.71
C ALA A 164 14.48 -22.81 14.06
N ALA A 165 13.83 -22.21 13.07
CA ALA A 165 12.69 -21.33 13.29
C ALA A 165 11.47 -22.12 13.84
N LYS A 166 10.71 -21.46 14.72
CA LYS A 166 9.51 -22.03 15.33
C LYS A 166 8.38 -22.14 14.28
N TRP A 167 7.69 -23.28 14.29
CA TRP A 167 6.47 -23.46 13.52
C TRP A 167 5.30 -22.67 14.12
N GLU A 168 4.53 -22.02 13.26
CA GLU A 168 3.24 -21.41 13.56
C GLU A 168 2.13 -22.12 12.80
N GLN A 169 1.05 -22.40 13.50
CA GLN A 169 -0.14 -23.04 12.91
C GLN A 169 -1.02 -22.01 12.22
N PHE A 170 -1.68 -22.44 11.15
CA PHE A 170 -2.74 -21.67 10.55
C PHE A 170 -3.99 -21.66 11.43
N VAL A 171 -4.85 -20.68 11.19
CA VAL A 171 -6.11 -20.52 11.91
C VAL A 171 -7.27 -20.42 10.93
N PHE A 172 -8.41 -20.95 11.35
CA PHE A 172 -9.68 -20.74 10.68
C PHE A 172 -10.26 -19.36 11.01
N ASP A 173 -11.29 -18.96 10.28
CA ASP A 173 -11.97 -17.69 10.49
C ASP A 173 -12.56 -17.51 11.90
N ASP A 174 -12.95 -18.58 12.55
CA ASP A 174 -13.45 -18.59 13.94
C ASP A 174 -12.33 -18.59 15.00
N GLY A 175 -11.06 -18.61 14.57
CA GLY A 175 -9.88 -18.60 15.43
C GLY A 175 -9.43 -19.98 15.92
N ARG A 176 -10.08 -21.07 15.53
CA ARG A 176 -9.55 -22.42 15.78
C ARG A 176 -8.24 -22.64 15.01
N GLN A 177 -7.32 -23.39 15.59
CA GLN A 177 -6.09 -23.79 14.89
C GLN A 177 -6.39 -24.81 13.80
N ASP A 178 -5.77 -24.62 12.63
CA ASP A 178 -5.78 -25.60 11.54
C ASP A 178 -4.52 -26.49 11.65
N GLU A 179 -4.67 -27.65 12.20
CA GLU A 179 -3.56 -28.61 12.35
C GLU A 179 -3.00 -29.13 11.02
N ARG A 180 -3.71 -28.90 9.90
CA ARG A 180 -3.31 -29.36 8.56
C ARG A 180 -2.21 -28.49 7.94
N THR A 181 -2.02 -27.25 8.41
CA THR A 181 -1.08 -26.32 7.75
C THR A 181 -0.31 -25.52 8.79
N ARG A 182 0.99 -25.47 8.60
CA ARG A 182 1.89 -24.68 9.44
C ARG A 182 2.99 -24.04 8.61
N ILE A 183 3.51 -22.95 9.12
CA ILE A 183 4.56 -22.14 8.47
C ILE A 183 5.66 -21.84 9.47
N ARG A 184 6.87 -21.72 8.96
CA ARG A 184 7.99 -21.06 9.62
C ARG A 184 8.81 -20.27 8.63
N MET A 185 9.50 -19.24 9.10
CA MET A 185 10.30 -18.38 8.25
C MET A 185 11.62 -18.01 8.92
N ALA A 186 12.64 -17.90 8.10
CA ALA A 186 13.94 -17.34 8.47
C ALA A 186 14.41 -16.36 7.40
N GLU A 187 15.42 -15.58 7.69
CA GLU A 187 16.06 -14.71 6.72
C GLU A 187 17.55 -14.98 6.63
N THR A 188 18.08 -14.73 5.43
CA THR A 188 19.50 -14.63 5.16
C THR A 188 19.84 -13.19 4.78
N GLU A 189 21.11 -12.90 4.50
CA GLU A 189 21.51 -11.58 4.00
C GLU A 189 20.70 -11.14 2.78
N ASP A 190 20.47 -12.06 1.83
CA ASP A 190 19.86 -11.75 0.52
C ASP A 190 18.42 -12.21 0.36
N SER A 191 17.88 -13.03 1.26
CA SER A 191 16.60 -13.71 1.01
C SER A 191 15.79 -13.96 2.28
N PHE A 192 14.46 -14.04 2.10
CA PHE A 192 13.57 -14.69 3.06
C PHE A 192 13.30 -16.13 2.63
N ILE A 193 13.32 -17.04 3.59
CA ILE A 193 13.08 -18.47 3.39
C ILE A 193 11.85 -18.87 4.18
N LEU A 194 10.81 -19.29 3.48
CA LEU A 194 9.58 -19.80 4.08
C LEU A 194 9.54 -21.31 3.92
N GLN A 195 9.19 -22.02 4.99
CA GLN A 195 8.79 -23.43 4.91
C GLN A 195 7.32 -23.54 5.29
N ILE A 196 6.54 -24.19 4.44
CA ILE A 196 5.11 -24.40 4.61
C ILE A 196 4.83 -25.89 4.48
N GLU A 197 4.35 -26.49 5.56
CA GLU A 197 3.84 -27.84 5.53
C GLU A 197 2.32 -27.83 5.42
N ALA A 198 1.80 -28.56 4.46
CA ALA A 198 0.37 -28.72 4.29
C ALA A 198 -0.01 -30.20 4.12
N LEU A 199 -0.82 -30.67 5.05
CA LEU A 199 -1.32 -32.05 5.06
C LEU A 199 -2.53 -32.19 4.15
N GLY A 200 -2.75 -33.39 3.64
CA GLY A 200 -3.86 -33.75 2.77
C GLY A 200 -3.40 -34.20 1.39
N LYS A 201 -4.36 -34.73 0.62
CA LYS A 201 -4.07 -35.32 -0.68
C LYS A 201 -3.58 -34.30 -1.71
N ASP A 202 -4.29 -33.18 -1.82
CA ASP A 202 -4.02 -32.13 -2.82
C ASP A 202 -4.10 -30.75 -2.18
N PRO A 203 -3.21 -30.42 -1.22
CA PRO A 203 -3.24 -29.12 -0.56
C PRO A 203 -2.84 -28.02 -1.53
N VAL A 204 -3.52 -26.87 -1.42
CA VAL A 204 -3.21 -25.66 -2.19
C VAL A 204 -2.94 -24.54 -1.21
N VAL A 205 -1.78 -23.90 -1.36
CA VAL A 205 -1.40 -22.74 -0.56
C VAL A 205 -1.15 -21.54 -1.46
N GLN A 206 -1.64 -20.38 -1.05
CA GLN A 206 -1.39 -19.10 -1.72
C GLN A 206 -0.56 -18.21 -0.81
N ILE A 207 0.49 -17.64 -1.38
CA ILE A 207 1.34 -16.64 -0.72
C ILE A 207 1.11 -15.31 -1.41
N ASP A 208 0.79 -14.31 -0.64
CA ASP A 208 0.48 -12.96 -1.11
C ASP A 208 1.39 -11.96 -0.40
N PRO A 209 2.55 -11.65 -0.96
CA PRO A 209 3.42 -10.63 -0.40
C PRO A 209 2.89 -9.25 -0.76
N GLU A 210 2.61 -8.43 0.23
CA GLU A 210 2.23 -7.04 0.01
C GLU A 210 3.45 -6.23 -0.41
N PHE A 211 3.58 -6.06 -1.71
CA PHE A 211 4.45 -5.02 -2.23
C PHE A 211 3.71 -3.68 -2.17
N ARG A 212 4.34 -2.68 -1.60
CA ARG A 212 3.90 -1.29 -1.51
C ARG A 212 2.79 -0.91 -2.46
N MET A 213 1.66 -0.60 -1.88
CA MET A 213 0.60 0.24 -2.40
C MET A 213 0.28 0.13 -3.90
N PHE A 214 -0.90 -0.31 -4.16
CA PHE A 214 -1.66 -0.07 -5.38
C PHE A 214 -1.55 -1.07 -6.51
N ILE A 215 -1.38 -2.33 -6.43
CA ILE A 215 -1.73 -3.09 -7.64
C ILE A 215 -1.70 -4.58 -7.38
N PRO A 216 -2.44 -5.35 -8.16
CA PRO A 216 -2.67 -6.77 -7.94
C PRO A 216 -1.36 -7.49 -7.76
N TYR A 217 -1.24 -8.04 -6.60
CA TYR A 217 -0.06 -8.69 -6.09
C TYR A 217 0.27 -9.95 -6.86
N PRO A 218 1.55 -10.24 -7.05
CA PRO A 218 1.95 -11.53 -7.51
C PRO A 218 1.59 -12.57 -6.44
N GLN A 219 0.52 -13.29 -6.66
CA GLN A 219 0.19 -14.43 -5.84
C GLN A 219 1.03 -15.63 -6.27
N VAL A 220 1.77 -16.20 -5.33
CA VAL A 220 2.41 -17.49 -5.51
C VAL A 220 1.42 -18.58 -5.13
N ARG A 221 1.06 -19.42 -6.08
CA ARG A 221 0.20 -20.59 -5.84
C ARG A 221 1.06 -21.85 -5.81
N LEU A 222 1.01 -22.55 -4.70
CA LEU A 222 1.69 -23.81 -4.47
C LEU A 222 0.68 -24.94 -4.54
N GLU A 223 0.92 -25.91 -5.40
CA GLU A 223 0.12 -27.12 -5.57
C GLU A 223 1.04 -28.33 -5.56
N ARG A 224 0.59 -29.48 -5.04
CA ARG A 224 1.40 -30.67 -4.88
C ARG A 224 2.07 -31.17 -6.18
N ASN A 225 1.32 -31.22 -7.27
CA ASN A 225 1.74 -31.78 -8.54
C ASN A 225 2.01 -30.75 -9.64
N ALA A 226 1.95 -29.47 -9.33
CA ALA A 226 2.18 -28.41 -10.29
C ALA A 226 3.50 -27.70 -10.01
N LYS A 227 4.18 -27.29 -11.09
CA LYS A 227 5.29 -26.35 -10.93
C LYS A 227 4.71 -25.10 -10.26
N PRO A 228 5.33 -24.63 -9.17
CA PRO A 228 4.91 -23.38 -8.54
C PRO A 228 4.82 -22.28 -9.58
N CYS A 229 3.69 -21.66 -9.69
CA CYS A 229 3.48 -20.60 -10.66
C CYS A 229 3.08 -19.30 -9.95
N PHE A 230 3.61 -18.20 -10.43
CA PHE A 230 3.05 -16.90 -10.14
C PHE A 230 1.77 -16.73 -10.96
N LYS A 231 0.63 -16.65 -10.30
CA LYS A 231 -0.53 -16.03 -10.92
C LYS A 231 -0.39 -14.54 -10.68
N SER A 232 0.09 -13.80 -11.68
CA SER A 232 -0.15 -12.37 -11.69
C SER A 232 -1.67 -12.19 -11.69
N ALA A 233 -2.23 -11.63 -10.64
CA ALA A 233 -3.56 -11.06 -10.77
C ALA A 233 -3.49 -10.12 -11.96
N ARG A 234 -4.43 -10.25 -12.91
CA ARG A 234 -4.45 -9.42 -14.10
C ARG A 234 -4.47 -7.97 -13.67
N THR A 235 -3.37 -7.27 -13.89
CA THR A 235 -3.34 -5.83 -13.87
C THR A 235 -4.34 -5.36 -14.92
N TYR A 236 -5.45 -4.82 -14.49
CA TYR A 236 -6.26 -4.01 -15.36
C TYR A 236 -5.41 -2.78 -15.71
N GLY A 237 -4.84 -2.81 -16.83
CA GLY A 237 -4.08 -1.99 -17.73
C GLY A 237 -3.83 -0.50 -17.50
N PHE A 238 -3.92 0.05 -16.31
CA PHE A 238 -3.74 1.49 -16.11
C PHE A 238 -2.33 1.92 -15.68
N PHE A 239 -1.49 1.03 -15.18
CA PHE A 239 -0.11 1.37 -14.82
C PHE A 239 0.80 0.22 -15.25
N GLY A 240 1.28 0.36 -16.46
CA GLY A 240 1.88 -0.67 -17.27
C GLY A 240 3.30 -1.08 -16.97
N ASP A 241 3.80 -1.09 -15.78
CA ASP A 241 4.99 -1.84 -15.48
C ASP A 241 4.59 -3.12 -14.75
N ARG A 242 4.37 -4.16 -15.57
CA ARG A 242 4.53 -5.52 -15.10
C ARG A 242 5.92 -5.58 -14.46
N LEU A 243 6.00 -5.62 -13.15
CA LEU A 243 7.08 -6.34 -12.53
C LEU A 243 7.01 -7.73 -13.16
N SER A 244 7.87 -7.98 -14.11
CA SER A 244 8.00 -9.27 -14.76
C SER A 244 8.51 -10.20 -13.68
N LEU A 245 7.59 -10.92 -13.02
CA LEU A 245 7.93 -11.93 -12.03
C LEU A 245 8.78 -13.04 -12.64
N GLU A 246 8.88 -13.09 -13.97
CA GLU A 246 9.83 -13.90 -14.70
C GLU A 246 11.28 -13.48 -14.43
N THR A 247 11.54 -12.25 -14.01
CA THR A 247 12.87 -11.75 -13.67
C THR A 247 13.17 -11.75 -12.18
N ALA A 248 12.16 -11.85 -11.31
CA ALA A 248 12.37 -11.90 -9.87
C ALA A 248 13.02 -13.23 -9.45
N LYS A 249 14.06 -13.12 -8.66
CA LYS A 249 14.78 -14.31 -8.17
C LYS A 249 14.02 -14.94 -7.02
N TRP A 250 13.35 -16.01 -7.32
CA TRP A 250 12.72 -16.87 -6.33
C TRP A 250 12.96 -18.34 -6.66
N ASN A 251 12.86 -19.18 -5.66
CA ASN A 251 12.95 -20.62 -5.83
C ASN A 251 11.90 -21.29 -4.95
N CYS A 252 11.36 -22.38 -5.41
CA CYS A 252 10.48 -23.21 -4.63
C CYS A 252 10.85 -24.67 -4.82
N GLN A 253 11.06 -25.37 -3.71
CA GLN A 253 11.29 -26.80 -3.67
C GLN A 253 10.13 -27.46 -2.92
N ALA A 254 9.57 -28.49 -3.49
CA ALA A 254 8.53 -29.31 -2.86
C ALA A 254 9.16 -30.64 -2.41
N GLN A 255 8.90 -31.01 -1.18
CA GLN A 255 9.29 -32.30 -0.60
C GLN A 255 8.04 -33.04 -0.13
N GLU A 256 7.84 -34.25 -0.63
CA GLU A 256 6.78 -35.13 -0.12
C GLU A 256 7.06 -35.51 1.34
N ILE A 257 6.05 -35.40 2.16
CA ILE A 257 6.02 -35.89 3.54
C ILE A 257 4.94 -36.96 3.68
N SER A 258 4.92 -37.66 4.79
CA SER A 258 4.08 -38.87 4.98
C SER A 258 2.60 -38.67 4.64
N ASP A 259 2.06 -37.47 4.84
CA ASP A 259 0.63 -37.18 4.63
C ASP A 259 0.37 -35.82 3.99
N GLY A 260 1.32 -35.32 3.21
CA GLY A 260 1.21 -34.02 2.58
C GLY A 260 2.48 -33.58 1.86
N VAL A 261 2.69 -32.29 1.78
CA VAL A 261 3.85 -31.71 1.13
C VAL A 261 4.44 -30.58 1.98
N CYS A 262 5.76 -30.48 1.98
CA CYS A 262 6.50 -29.36 2.53
C CYS A 262 7.12 -28.55 1.39
N TRP A 263 6.75 -27.29 1.26
CA TRP A 263 7.37 -26.36 0.33
C TRP A 263 8.41 -25.51 1.05
N THR A 264 9.57 -25.35 0.42
CA THR A 264 10.57 -24.36 0.81
C THR A 264 10.62 -23.29 -0.28
N VAL A 265 10.17 -22.09 0.08
CA VAL A 265 10.10 -20.94 -0.83
C VAL A 265 11.18 -19.94 -0.43
N THR A 266 12.02 -19.56 -1.36
CA THR A 266 13.08 -18.56 -1.17
C THR A 266 12.73 -17.33 -2.01
N LEU A 267 12.62 -16.16 -1.35
CA LEU A 267 12.28 -14.88 -1.96
C LEU A 267 13.48 -13.93 -1.83
N SER A 268 14.00 -13.43 -2.95
CA SER A 268 15.09 -12.45 -2.94
C SER A 268 14.63 -11.13 -2.32
N LYS A 269 15.32 -10.64 -1.31
CA LYS A 269 15.01 -9.34 -0.68
C LYS A 269 15.03 -8.21 -1.70
N LYS A 270 16.05 -8.17 -2.55
CA LYS A 270 16.24 -7.14 -3.58
C LYS A 270 15.09 -7.08 -4.58
N ASP A 271 14.55 -8.23 -4.98
CA ASP A 271 13.55 -8.30 -6.04
C ASP A 271 12.11 -8.17 -5.50
N PHE A 272 11.90 -8.53 -4.23
CA PHE A 272 10.58 -8.56 -3.62
C PHE A 272 10.35 -7.52 -2.53
N PHE A 273 11.42 -7.04 -1.90
CA PHE A 273 11.28 -6.15 -0.74
C PHE A 273 12.29 -5.00 -0.84
N GLU A 274 11.94 -3.87 -0.26
CA GLU A 274 12.94 -2.85 0.03
C GLU A 274 13.71 -3.28 1.29
N GLU A 275 15.02 -3.12 1.24
CA GLU A 275 15.89 -3.45 2.36
C GLU A 275 15.43 -2.76 3.65
N GLU A 276 15.46 -3.50 4.76
CA GLU A 276 15.20 -3.04 6.13
C GLU A 276 13.78 -2.53 6.44
N VAL A 277 12.82 -2.72 5.56
CA VAL A 277 11.44 -2.28 5.79
C VAL A 277 10.59 -3.46 6.23
N PRO A 278 9.83 -3.35 7.33
CA PRO A 278 8.80 -4.31 7.65
C PRO A 278 7.79 -4.41 6.50
N PHE A 279 7.41 -5.61 6.15
CA PHE A 279 6.46 -5.86 5.08
C PHE A 279 5.31 -6.73 5.57
N ARG A 280 4.25 -6.79 4.80
CA ARG A 280 3.10 -7.64 5.10
C ARG A 280 3.14 -8.88 4.22
N LEU A 281 2.78 -10.01 4.82
CA LEU A 281 2.72 -11.29 4.15
C LEU A 281 1.45 -12.02 4.53
N ALA A 282 0.61 -12.33 3.56
CA ALA A 282 -0.53 -13.22 3.76
C ALA A 282 -0.22 -14.59 3.19
N VAL A 283 -0.48 -15.62 3.96
CA VAL A 283 -0.37 -17.01 3.50
C VAL A 283 -1.68 -17.72 3.85
N THR A 284 -2.34 -18.24 2.83
CA THR A 284 -3.66 -18.86 2.98
C THR A 284 -3.64 -20.28 2.41
N ARG A 285 -4.28 -21.20 3.11
CA ARG A 285 -4.70 -22.47 2.53
C ARG A 285 -5.96 -22.23 1.71
N ALA A 286 -5.87 -22.39 0.40
CA ALA A 286 -7.03 -22.29 -0.47
C ALA A 286 -7.95 -23.49 -0.29
N CYS A 287 -9.25 -23.27 -0.46
CA CYS A 287 -10.22 -24.35 -0.46
C CYS A 287 -9.99 -25.28 -1.65
N ALA A 288 -9.80 -26.57 -1.39
CA ALA A 288 -10.29 -27.59 -2.30
C ALA A 288 -11.80 -27.74 -2.08
N ASP A 289 -12.52 -28.32 -3.04
CA ASP A 289 -13.98 -28.46 -2.97
C ASP A 289 -14.44 -29.00 -1.59
N GLY A 290 -15.12 -28.13 -0.84
CA GLY A 290 -15.69 -28.45 0.47
C GLY A 290 -14.77 -28.34 1.69
N GLU A 291 -13.52 -27.93 1.53
CA GLU A 291 -12.65 -27.66 2.67
C GLU A 291 -12.82 -26.22 3.18
N GLU A 292 -12.80 -26.05 4.50
CA GLU A 292 -12.77 -24.73 5.12
C GLU A 292 -11.40 -24.07 4.92
N PRO A 293 -11.35 -22.82 4.43
CA PRO A 293 -10.08 -22.10 4.26
C PRO A 293 -9.45 -21.74 5.59
N SER A 294 -8.13 -21.73 5.64
CA SER A 294 -7.37 -21.27 6.79
C SER A 294 -6.24 -20.34 6.36
N ARG A 295 -5.68 -19.60 7.31
CA ARG A 295 -4.63 -18.62 7.05
C ARG A 295 -3.62 -18.58 8.18
N TRP A 296 -2.45 -18.02 7.91
CA TRP A 296 -1.39 -17.90 8.89
C TRP A 296 -1.85 -17.13 10.15
N GLU A 297 -2.69 -16.11 9.99
CA GLU A 297 -3.22 -15.33 11.10
C GLU A 297 -4.70 -15.00 10.89
N LYS A 298 -5.42 -14.84 12.00
CA LYS A 298 -6.79 -14.35 11.99
C LYS A 298 -6.79 -12.83 11.82
N GLY A 299 -7.00 -12.35 10.60
CA GLY A 299 -7.27 -10.94 10.37
C GLY A 299 -8.72 -10.58 10.67
N ASP A 300 -8.97 -9.41 11.27
CA ASP A 300 -10.30 -8.83 11.30
C ASP A 300 -10.78 -8.58 9.87
N ARG A 301 -12.01 -8.99 9.59
CA ARG A 301 -12.57 -8.93 8.24
C ARG A 301 -13.02 -7.53 7.88
N TYR A 302 -12.12 -6.60 7.65
CA TYR A 302 -12.44 -5.37 6.94
C TYR A 302 -12.23 -5.60 5.44
N TYR A 303 -13.30 -6.06 4.78
CA TYR A 303 -13.30 -6.20 3.33
C TYR A 303 -13.44 -4.82 2.68
N TYR A 304 -12.37 -4.27 2.20
CA TYR A 304 -12.45 -3.19 1.21
C TYR A 304 -12.81 -3.83 -0.14
N ARG A 305 -14.06 -3.67 -0.53
CA ARG A 305 -14.46 -3.98 -1.90
C ARG A 305 -13.93 -2.86 -2.80
N LEU A 306 -12.72 -3.02 -3.29
CA LEU A 306 -12.29 -2.30 -4.47
C LEU A 306 -13.09 -2.85 -5.66
N ILE A 307 -13.35 -2.00 -6.65
CA ILE A 307 -14.13 -2.31 -7.88
C ILE A 307 -13.64 -3.60 -8.55
N PHE A 308 -12.42 -4.05 -8.28
CA PHE A 308 -11.73 -5.13 -8.96
C PHE A 308 -11.25 -6.29 -8.07
N GLY A 309 -11.62 -6.36 -6.81
CA GLY A 309 -11.23 -7.46 -5.93
C GLY A 309 -11.52 -7.23 -4.45
N TRP A 310 -11.37 -8.30 -3.69
CA TRP A 310 -11.48 -8.26 -2.23
C TRP A 310 -10.07 -8.15 -1.65
N TYR A 311 -9.88 -7.21 -0.76
CA TYR A 311 -8.62 -6.96 -0.09
C TYR A 311 -8.87 -6.70 1.39
N SER A 312 -8.24 -7.47 2.27
CA SER A 312 -8.26 -7.22 3.70
C SER A 312 -6.82 -7.02 4.19
N PRO A 313 -6.40 -5.77 4.41
CA PRO A 313 -5.06 -5.52 4.96
C PRO A 313 -4.85 -6.13 6.35
N ASP A 314 -5.93 -6.41 7.07
CA ASP A 314 -5.86 -6.96 8.42
C ASP A 314 -5.60 -8.47 8.49
N SER A 315 -5.61 -9.16 7.32
CA SER A 315 -5.25 -10.58 7.23
C SER A 315 -3.77 -10.83 6.96
N TYR A 316 -2.95 -9.80 6.97
CA TYR A 316 -1.52 -9.93 6.75
C TYR A 316 -0.75 -9.98 8.07
N VAL A 317 0.24 -10.86 8.10
CA VAL A 317 1.25 -10.88 9.16
C VAL A 317 2.30 -9.82 8.83
N PHE A 318 2.65 -9.00 9.81
CA PHE A 318 3.77 -8.08 9.67
C PHE A 318 5.08 -8.82 9.92
N VAL A 319 5.85 -8.97 8.86
CA VAL A 319 7.18 -9.55 8.92
C VAL A 319 8.20 -8.44 9.19
N ILE A 320 8.91 -8.56 10.30
CA ILE A 320 9.88 -7.57 10.75
C ILE A 320 11.28 -8.20 10.63
N PRO A 321 12.13 -7.68 9.73
CA PRO A 321 13.52 -8.10 9.64
C PRO A 321 14.23 -7.95 10.98
N GLU A 322 15.18 -8.82 11.29
CA GLU A 322 15.92 -8.77 12.58
C GLU A 322 16.63 -7.43 12.77
N SER A 323 17.15 -6.84 11.70
CA SER A 323 17.75 -5.49 11.70
C SER A 323 16.80 -4.39 12.19
N ARG A 324 15.49 -4.67 12.22
CA ARG A 324 14.43 -3.72 12.60
C ARG A 324 13.54 -4.20 13.75
N LYS A 325 14.00 -5.18 14.52
CA LYS A 325 13.21 -5.79 15.61
C LYS A 325 12.79 -4.82 16.72
N ASP A 326 13.50 -3.71 16.88
CA ASP A 326 13.23 -2.69 17.90
C ASP A 326 12.19 -1.65 17.46
N ILE A 327 11.68 -1.77 16.24
CA ILE A 327 10.56 -0.99 15.71
C ILE A 327 9.24 -1.61 16.15
#